data_1ffd2a5ee0b169b90a3aa85e610d0648
#
_entry.id   1ffd2a5ee0b169b90a3aa85e610d0648
#
_cell.length_a   1.000
_cell.length_b   1.000
_cell.length_c   1.000
_cell.angle_alpha   90.00
_cell.angle_beta   90.00
_cell.angle_gamma   90.00
#
_symmetry.space_group_name_H-M   'P 1'
#
loop_
_entity.id
_entity.type
_entity.pdbx_description
1 polymer ?
#
loop_
_entity_poly.entity_id
_entity_poly.type
_entity_poly.pdbx_seq_one_letter_code
_entity_poly.pdbx_strand_id
1 'polypeptide(L)'
;MVIITAGMIGVGKTTLTGLIAEHLETQAFFEPVGDNPVLPLFYANPKQYAFLLQIYFLNKRFGMIKSALADDNNVLDRSIYEDALFTKENNKEGNISDTELDVYLSLLDNMMAELQQLPKKAPDLLVYAETDFETILHRIRKRGRDYEQFDNNEELRAYYFKMWTAYKQWFEDYNVSPKLKIDLQKYDLELPENQAIVLKMIDDELTKVRV
;
A
#
# COMPACT_ATOMS: atom_id res chain seq x y z
N MET A 1 8.09 -7.31 -15.99
CA MET A 1 7.30 -6.07 -15.72
C MET A 1 6.90 -6.06 -14.27
N VAL A 2 7.06 -4.94 -13.56
CA VAL A 2 6.72 -4.82 -12.14
C VAL A 2 5.59 -3.81 -11.98
N ILE A 3 4.45 -4.27 -11.47
CA ILE A 3 3.30 -3.41 -11.16
C ILE A 3 3.16 -3.34 -9.64
N ILE A 4 2.84 -2.17 -9.12
CA ILE A 4 2.57 -1.98 -7.70
C ILE A 4 1.12 -1.51 -7.53
N THR A 5 0.38 -2.13 -6.63
CA THR A 5 -0.92 -1.63 -6.19
C THR A 5 -0.77 -0.82 -4.92
N ALA A 6 -1.38 0.35 -4.85
CA ALA A 6 -1.32 1.27 -3.73
C ALA A 6 -2.71 1.71 -3.27
N GLY A 7 -2.81 2.22 -2.04
CA GLY A 7 -4.06 2.79 -1.51
C GLY A 7 -4.30 2.48 -0.04
N MET A 8 -5.34 3.08 0.50
CA MET A 8 -5.71 3.04 1.92
C MET A 8 -5.99 1.60 2.41
N ILE A 9 -5.83 1.37 3.72
CA ILE A 9 -6.33 0.17 4.41
C ILE A 9 -7.82 -0.03 4.08
N GLY A 10 -8.20 -1.24 3.71
CA GLY A 10 -9.61 -1.57 3.39
C GLY A 10 -10.08 -1.18 1.98
N VAL A 11 -9.27 -0.51 1.15
CA VAL A 11 -9.68 -0.08 -0.20
C VAL A 11 -9.91 -1.24 -1.19
N GLY A 12 -9.27 -2.41 -0.99
CA GLY A 12 -9.40 -3.57 -1.89
C GLY A 12 -8.14 -3.91 -2.69
N LYS A 13 -6.96 -3.41 -2.26
CA LYS A 13 -5.67 -3.67 -2.92
C LYS A 13 -5.40 -5.14 -3.18
N THR A 14 -5.54 -5.99 -2.15
CA THR A 14 -5.22 -7.43 -2.25
C THR A 14 -6.04 -8.12 -3.33
N THR A 15 -7.32 -7.78 -3.47
CA THR A 15 -8.18 -8.26 -4.56
C THR A 15 -7.68 -7.77 -5.92
N LEU A 16 -7.37 -6.48 -6.02
CA LEU A 16 -6.85 -5.87 -7.25
C LEU A 16 -5.51 -6.48 -7.65
N THR A 17 -4.58 -6.67 -6.70
CA THR A 17 -3.28 -7.32 -6.92
C THR A 17 -3.45 -8.74 -7.49
N GLY A 18 -4.34 -9.52 -6.88
CA GLY A 18 -4.64 -10.88 -7.36
C GLY A 18 -5.20 -10.90 -8.77
N LEU A 19 -6.17 -10.03 -9.06
CA LEU A 19 -6.77 -9.91 -10.41
C LEU A 19 -5.75 -9.51 -11.48
N ILE A 20 -4.88 -8.55 -11.18
CA ILE A 20 -3.83 -8.14 -12.12
C ILE A 20 -2.84 -9.28 -12.36
N ALA A 21 -2.41 -9.96 -11.29
CA ALA A 21 -1.45 -11.04 -11.41
C ALA A 21 -2.01 -12.24 -12.21
N GLU A 22 -3.27 -12.60 -11.98
CA GLU A 22 -3.97 -13.64 -12.75
C GLU A 22 -4.10 -13.25 -14.22
N HIS A 23 -4.55 -12.03 -14.51
CA HIS A 23 -4.71 -11.51 -15.88
C HIS A 23 -3.39 -11.49 -16.67
N LEU A 24 -2.30 -11.13 -16.02
CA LEU A 24 -0.98 -11.04 -16.66
C LEU A 24 -0.16 -12.33 -16.56
N GLU A 25 -0.74 -13.41 -16.03
CA GLU A 25 -0.09 -14.71 -15.80
C GLU A 25 1.25 -14.55 -15.07
N THR A 26 1.25 -13.76 -13.97
CA THR A 26 2.45 -13.40 -13.23
C THR A 26 2.30 -13.67 -11.72
N GLN A 27 3.40 -13.50 -10.97
CA GLN A 27 3.41 -13.72 -9.53
C GLN A 27 2.89 -12.50 -8.77
N ALA A 28 1.95 -12.73 -7.83
CA ALA A 28 1.53 -11.74 -6.84
C ALA A 28 2.37 -11.84 -5.57
N PHE A 29 2.81 -10.68 -5.05
CA PHE A 29 3.47 -10.55 -3.76
C PHE A 29 2.56 -9.77 -2.82
N PHE A 30 1.95 -10.46 -1.86
CA PHE A 30 1.02 -9.86 -0.90
C PHE A 30 1.73 -9.34 0.35
N GLU A 31 1.20 -8.24 0.92
CA GLU A 31 1.67 -7.71 2.19
C GLU A 31 1.49 -8.77 3.30
N PRO A 32 2.53 -9.12 4.08
CA PRO A 32 2.44 -10.12 5.14
C PRO A 32 1.76 -9.54 6.39
N VAL A 33 0.44 -9.45 6.37
CA VAL A 33 -0.36 -8.89 7.48
C VAL A 33 -0.78 -9.97 8.47
N GLY A 34 -1.02 -11.21 7.99
CA GLY A 34 -1.57 -12.31 8.79
C GLY A 34 -0.67 -12.72 9.97
N ASP A 35 0.63 -12.74 9.77
CA ASP A 35 1.63 -13.17 10.74
C ASP A 35 2.40 -12.01 11.38
N ASN A 36 1.86 -10.78 11.30
CA ASN A 36 2.51 -9.61 11.86
C ASN A 36 2.29 -9.52 13.38
N PRO A 37 3.30 -9.81 14.21
CA PRO A 37 3.14 -9.82 15.67
C PRO A 37 3.03 -8.42 16.28
N VAL A 38 3.40 -7.38 15.52
CA VAL A 38 3.43 -5.98 16.00
C VAL A 38 2.11 -5.27 15.72
N LEU A 39 1.37 -5.68 14.70
CA LEU A 39 0.16 -4.99 14.26
C LEU A 39 -0.93 -4.90 15.36
N PRO A 40 -1.27 -5.98 16.10
CA PRO A 40 -2.21 -5.89 17.22
C PRO A 40 -1.70 -5.00 18.35
N LEU A 41 -0.38 -5.00 18.60
CA LEU A 41 0.24 -4.16 19.65
C LEU A 41 0.13 -2.67 19.28
N PHE A 42 0.34 -2.33 18.00
CA PHE A 42 0.17 -0.96 17.51
C PHE A 42 -1.27 -0.46 17.72
N TYR A 43 -2.26 -1.24 17.34
CA TYR A 43 -3.66 -0.83 17.54
C TYR A 43 -4.05 -0.70 19.03
N ALA A 44 -3.41 -1.48 19.92
CA ALA A 44 -3.62 -1.37 21.35
C ALA A 44 -2.89 -0.16 21.98
N ASN A 45 -1.71 0.19 21.50
CA ASN A 45 -0.92 1.33 22.00
C ASN A 45 -0.03 1.92 20.89
N PRO A 46 -0.59 2.83 20.05
CA PRO A 46 0.14 3.43 18.94
C PRO A 46 1.43 4.14 19.38
N LYS A 47 1.41 4.87 20.52
CA LYS A 47 2.58 5.61 21.03
C LYS A 47 3.79 4.73 21.32
N GLN A 48 3.55 3.49 21.73
CA GLN A 48 4.62 2.56 22.07
C GLN A 48 5.11 1.77 20.87
N TYR A 49 4.23 1.46 19.92
CA TYR A 49 4.51 0.46 18.91
C TYR A 49 4.51 0.99 17.48
N ALA A 50 4.16 2.28 17.23
CA ALA A 50 4.13 2.83 15.88
C ALA A 50 5.48 2.70 15.18
N PHE A 51 6.56 3.13 15.82
CA PHE A 51 7.90 3.05 15.22
C PHE A 51 8.31 1.60 14.94
N LEU A 52 8.12 0.70 15.91
CA LEU A 52 8.42 -0.72 15.72
C LEU A 52 7.63 -1.33 14.56
N LEU A 53 6.35 -0.97 14.42
CA LEU A 53 5.51 -1.44 13.32
C LEU A 53 6.05 -0.96 11.97
N GLN A 54 6.44 0.31 11.86
CA GLN A 54 6.96 0.84 10.59
C GLN A 54 8.30 0.18 10.22
N ILE A 55 9.19 -0.06 11.17
CA ILE A 55 10.44 -0.81 10.93
C ILE A 55 10.14 -2.25 10.50
N TYR A 56 9.16 -2.90 11.13
CA TYR A 56 8.75 -4.24 10.73
C TYR A 56 8.27 -4.30 9.28
N PHE A 57 7.36 -3.40 8.89
CA PHE A 57 6.85 -3.35 7.52
C PHE A 57 7.96 -3.01 6.52
N LEU A 58 8.79 -2.01 6.81
CA LEU A 58 9.90 -1.62 5.95
C LEU A 58 10.85 -2.79 5.67
N ASN A 59 11.25 -3.53 6.72
CA ASN A 59 12.11 -4.70 6.58
C ASN A 59 11.47 -5.82 5.74
N LYS A 60 10.19 -6.15 6.00
CA LYS A 60 9.46 -7.18 5.24
C LYS A 60 9.30 -6.79 3.78
N ARG A 61 8.94 -5.54 3.52
CA ARG A 61 8.75 -5.00 2.18
C ARG A 61 10.04 -4.97 1.39
N PHE A 62 11.13 -4.53 2.00
CA PHE A 62 12.44 -4.53 1.36
C PHE A 62 12.86 -5.95 0.93
N GLY A 63 12.68 -6.94 1.81
CA GLY A 63 12.91 -8.35 1.46
C GLY A 63 12.02 -8.83 0.30
N MET A 64 10.74 -8.46 0.32
CA MET A 64 9.78 -8.80 -0.74
C MET A 64 10.17 -8.16 -2.09
N ILE A 65 10.55 -6.88 -2.08
CA ILE A 65 11.00 -6.19 -3.30
C ILE A 65 12.26 -6.86 -3.88
N LYS A 66 13.23 -7.22 -3.05
CA LYS A 66 14.44 -7.94 -3.50
C LYS A 66 14.09 -9.29 -4.14
N SER A 67 13.12 -10.01 -3.60
CA SER A 67 12.64 -11.27 -4.20
C SER A 67 11.88 -11.02 -5.51
N ALA A 68 11.05 -10.00 -5.57
CA ALA A 68 10.28 -9.65 -6.77
C ALA A 68 11.17 -9.13 -7.90
N LEU A 69 12.25 -8.42 -7.59
CA LEU A 69 13.19 -7.90 -8.59
C LEU A 69 14.17 -8.96 -9.14
N ALA A 70 14.18 -10.16 -8.56
CA ALA A 70 14.93 -11.30 -9.12
C ALA A 70 14.26 -11.82 -10.40
N ASP A 71 12.95 -11.60 -10.57
CA ASP A 71 12.18 -11.91 -11.77
C ASP A 71 11.38 -10.67 -12.21
N ASP A 72 11.43 -10.35 -13.47
CA ASP A 72 10.97 -9.07 -14.06
C ASP A 72 9.45 -9.03 -14.32
N ASN A 73 8.66 -9.99 -13.79
CA ASN A 73 7.24 -10.11 -14.07
C ASN A 73 6.43 -10.36 -12.79
N ASN A 74 6.07 -9.27 -12.08
CA ASN A 74 5.47 -9.36 -10.75
C ASN A 74 4.45 -8.26 -10.47
N VAL A 75 3.49 -8.54 -9.58
CA VAL A 75 2.57 -7.56 -9.00
C VAL A 75 2.74 -7.54 -7.48
N LEU A 76 2.99 -6.37 -6.91
CA LEU A 76 3.22 -6.18 -5.48
C LEU A 76 2.03 -5.47 -4.83
N ASP A 77 1.51 -6.02 -3.73
CA ASP A 77 0.53 -5.35 -2.86
C ASP A 77 1.28 -4.37 -1.95
N ARG A 78 1.12 -3.09 -2.22
CA ARG A 78 1.74 -1.95 -1.56
C ARG A 78 3.22 -1.71 -1.94
N SER A 79 3.63 -0.47 -1.85
CA SER A 79 4.98 -0.02 -2.21
C SER A 79 5.79 0.46 -1.01
N ILE A 80 7.11 0.42 -1.13
CA ILE A 80 8.02 1.06 -0.18
C ILE A 80 7.83 2.59 -0.12
N TYR A 81 7.30 3.20 -1.18
CA TYR A 81 7.00 4.63 -1.24
C TYR A 81 5.83 5.04 -0.35
N GLU A 82 4.90 4.10 -0.04
CA GLU A 82 3.79 4.31 0.89
C GLU A 82 4.23 4.23 2.35
N ASP A 83 5.30 3.50 2.66
CA ASP A 83 5.75 3.28 4.05
C ASP A 83 6.12 4.60 4.73
N ALA A 84 6.75 5.53 4.00
CA ALA A 84 7.05 6.86 4.51
C ALA A 84 5.79 7.66 4.85
N LEU A 85 4.66 7.46 4.15
CA LEU A 85 3.39 8.12 4.45
C LEU A 85 2.90 7.74 5.85
N PHE A 86 2.83 6.43 6.15
CA PHE A 86 2.40 5.95 7.47
C PHE A 86 3.28 6.48 8.60
N THR A 87 4.60 6.49 8.39
CA THR A 87 5.55 6.98 9.39
C THR A 87 5.36 8.47 9.65
N LYS A 88 5.23 9.28 8.60
CA LYS A 88 5.00 10.72 8.71
C LYS A 88 3.65 11.04 9.38
N GLU A 89 2.58 10.33 9.04
CA GLU A 89 1.28 10.55 9.69
C GLU A 89 1.32 10.17 11.17
N ASN A 90 1.97 9.07 11.55
CA ASN A 90 2.16 8.72 12.96
C ASN A 90 3.07 9.70 13.71
N ASN A 91 4.03 10.36 13.06
CA ASN A 91 4.80 11.44 13.66
C ASN A 91 3.92 12.67 13.91
N LYS A 92 3.09 13.11 12.96
CA LYS A 92 2.13 14.21 13.14
C LYS A 92 1.16 13.97 14.30
N GLU A 93 0.79 12.72 14.54
CA GLU A 93 -0.06 12.31 15.67
C GLU A 93 0.70 12.18 17.01
N GLY A 94 2.02 12.37 17.01
CA GLY A 94 2.87 12.21 18.19
C GLY A 94 3.05 10.76 18.64
N ASN A 95 2.79 9.78 17.76
CA ASN A 95 3.04 8.36 18.00
C ASN A 95 4.48 7.97 17.66
N ILE A 96 5.16 8.75 16.83
CA ILE A 96 6.56 8.61 16.43
C ILE A 96 7.22 9.98 16.69
N SER A 97 8.34 10.00 17.40
CA SER A 97 9.12 11.22 17.64
C SER A 97 9.86 11.68 16.38
N ASP A 98 10.28 12.95 16.35
CA ASP A 98 11.07 13.49 15.24
C ASP A 98 12.38 12.72 15.06
N THR A 99 13.04 12.32 16.14
CA THR A 99 14.27 11.52 16.09
C THR A 99 14.01 10.14 15.46
N GLU A 100 12.91 9.47 15.80
CA GLU A 100 12.54 8.19 15.22
C GLU A 100 12.18 8.34 13.73
N LEU A 101 11.49 9.43 13.36
CA LEU A 101 11.20 9.73 11.97
C LEU A 101 12.49 9.94 11.16
N ASP A 102 13.44 10.69 11.67
CA ASP A 102 14.73 10.94 11.00
C ASP A 102 15.52 9.65 10.82
N VAL A 103 15.57 8.79 11.84
CA VAL A 103 16.20 7.46 11.76
C VAL A 103 15.51 6.58 10.72
N TYR A 104 14.16 6.59 10.70
CA TYR A 104 13.39 5.82 9.74
C TYR A 104 13.67 6.28 8.29
N LEU A 105 13.63 7.60 8.04
CA LEU A 105 13.86 8.15 6.70
C LEU A 105 15.30 7.87 6.23
N SER A 106 16.29 7.99 7.11
CA SER A 106 17.67 7.63 6.79
C SER A 106 17.82 6.14 6.43
N LEU A 107 17.14 5.25 7.16
CA LEU A 107 17.14 3.82 6.85
C LEU A 107 16.45 3.54 5.50
N LEU A 108 15.32 4.19 5.24
CA LEU A 108 14.61 4.09 3.96
C LEU A 108 15.49 4.55 2.80
N ASP A 109 16.17 5.69 2.94
CA ASP A 109 17.08 6.22 1.91
C ASP A 109 18.23 5.24 1.60
N ASN A 110 18.82 4.62 2.62
CA ASN A 110 19.85 3.60 2.43
C ASN A 110 19.30 2.37 1.69
N MET A 111 18.11 1.90 2.06
CA MET A 111 17.46 0.78 1.36
C MET A 111 17.13 1.13 -0.08
N MET A 112 16.64 2.35 -0.35
CA MET A 112 16.36 2.82 -1.71
C MET A 112 17.65 2.95 -2.55
N ALA A 113 18.74 3.38 -1.98
CA ALA A 113 20.04 3.43 -2.65
C ALA A 113 20.54 2.03 -3.04
N GLU A 114 20.31 1.03 -2.18
CA GLU A 114 20.61 -0.38 -2.50
C GLU A 114 19.76 -0.90 -3.67
N LEU A 115 18.45 -0.58 -3.68
CA LEU A 115 17.55 -0.97 -4.78
C LEU A 115 17.95 -0.32 -6.12
N GLN A 116 18.59 0.86 -6.11
CA GLN A 116 19.09 1.51 -7.32
C GLN A 116 20.22 0.74 -8.01
N GLN A 117 20.88 -0.19 -7.34
CA GLN A 117 21.90 -1.05 -7.91
C GLN A 117 21.30 -2.26 -8.66
N LEU A 118 20.00 -2.53 -8.47
CA LEU A 118 19.29 -3.59 -9.17
C LEU A 118 18.94 -3.17 -10.62
N PRO A 119 18.79 -4.13 -11.54
CA PRO A 119 18.53 -3.85 -12.96
C PRO A 119 17.29 -2.97 -13.20
N LYS A 120 16.31 -3.03 -12.29
CA LYS A 120 15.08 -2.26 -12.38
C LYS A 120 14.94 -1.37 -11.14
N LYS A 121 14.94 -0.05 -11.37
CA LYS A 121 15.01 0.97 -10.31
C LYS A 121 13.63 1.47 -9.83
N ALA A 122 12.60 1.28 -10.63
CA ALA A 122 11.24 1.75 -10.38
C ALA A 122 10.23 0.74 -10.94
N PRO A 123 8.99 0.70 -10.43
CA PRO A 123 7.93 -0.07 -11.06
C PRO A 123 7.62 0.46 -12.47
N ASP A 124 7.08 -0.39 -13.32
CA ASP A 124 6.59 0.05 -14.64
C ASP A 124 5.30 0.85 -14.51
N LEU A 125 4.46 0.49 -13.53
CA LEU A 125 3.19 1.15 -13.28
C LEU A 125 2.83 1.08 -11.80
N LEU A 126 2.38 2.21 -11.24
CA LEU A 126 1.66 2.26 -9.97
C LEU A 126 0.15 2.30 -10.25
N VAL A 127 -0.60 1.33 -9.69
CA VAL A 127 -2.06 1.30 -9.75
C VAL A 127 -2.62 1.69 -8.38
N TYR A 128 -3.12 2.92 -8.27
CA TYR A 128 -3.69 3.46 -7.05
C TYR A 128 -5.18 3.17 -6.98
N ALA A 129 -5.59 2.42 -5.98
CA ALA A 129 -6.99 2.16 -5.67
C ALA A 129 -7.56 3.24 -4.75
N GLU A 130 -8.66 3.85 -5.17
CA GLU A 130 -9.41 4.86 -4.41
C GLU A 130 -10.86 4.42 -4.23
N THR A 131 -11.48 4.80 -3.12
CA THR A 131 -12.92 4.73 -2.88
C THR A 131 -13.32 5.78 -1.83
N ASP A 132 -14.61 5.98 -1.59
CA ASP A 132 -15.09 6.84 -0.51
C ASP A 132 -14.78 6.24 0.87
N PHE A 133 -14.82 7.12 1.88
CA PHE A 133 -14.45 6.75 3.24
C PHE A 133 -15.43 5.75 3.88
N GLU A 134 -16.71 5.87 3.62
CA GLU A 134 -17.72 4.95 4.18
C GLU A 134 -17.58 3.53 3.62
N THR A 135 -17.25 3.40 2.34
CA THR A 135 -16.92 2.11 1.72
C THR A 135 -15.69 1.47 2.37
N ILE A 136 -14.65 2.26 2.69
CA ILE A 136 -13.48 1.77 3.43
C ILE A 136 -13.90 1.23 4.80
N LEU A 137 -14.68 2.00 5.56
CA LEU A 137 -15.16 1.59 6.88
C LEU A 137 -16.00 0.31 6.80
N HIS A 138 -16.89 0.23 5.82
CA HIS A 138 -17.68 -0.98 5.58
C HIS A 138 -16.79 -2.21 5.31
N ARG A 139 -15.77 -2.07 4.45
CA ARG A 139 -14.85 -3.17 4.12
C ARG A 139 -13.97 -3.59 5.30
N ILE A 140 -13.55 -2.65 6.16
CA ILE A 140 -12.82 -2.95 7.40
C ILE A 140 -13.71 -3.76 8.35
N ARG A 141 -14.98 -3.37 8.54
CA ARG A 141 -15.94 -4.15 9.34
C ARG A 141 -16.16 -5.56 8.75
N LYS A 142 -16.44 -5.66 7.43
CA LYS A 142 -16.65 -6.94 6.72
C LYS A 142 -15.45 -7.89 6.88
N ARG A 143 -14.22 -7.35 6.87
CA ARG A 143 -12.98 -8.13 7.08
C ARG A 143 -12.87 -8.72 8.49
N GLY A 144 -13.41 -8.06 9.52
CA GLY A 144 -13.61 -8.59 10.86
C GLY A 144 -12.34 -8.84 11.68
N ARG A 145 -11.24 -8.10 11.44
CA ARG A 145 -10.05 -8.17 12.31
C ARG A 145 -10.33 -7.38 13.58
N ASP A 146 -10.32 -8.02 14.73
CA ASP A 146 -10.73 -7.45 16.03
C ASP A 146 -10.01 -6.14 16.35
N TYR A 147 -8.69 -6.08 16.15
CA TYR A 147 -7.88 -4.89 16.43
C TYR A 147 -8.09 -3.73 15.45
N GLU A 148 -8.76 -3.95 14.32
CA GLU A 148 -9.09 -2.90 13.34
C GLU A 148 -10.51 -2.34 13.51
N GLN A 149 -11.34 -2.91 14.42
CA GLN A 149 -12.72 -2.48 14.61
C GLN A 149 -12.78 -1.14 15.35
N PHE A 150 -13.55 -0.22 14.82
CA PHE A 150 -13.59 1.19 15.25
C PHE A 150 -14.96 1.61 15.77
N ASP A 151 -15.97 0.73 15.84
CA ASP A 151 -17.35 1.08 16.19
C ASP A 151 -17.48 1.74 17.58
N ASN A 152 -16.59 1.43 18.51
CA ASN A 152 -16.49 2.04 19.83
C ASN A 152 -15.14 2.75 20.04
N ASN A 153 -14.45 3.14 18.97
CA ASN A 153 -13.13 3.77 19.01
C ASN A 153 -13.06 4.94 18.01
N GLU A 154 -13.49 6.13 18.47
CA GLU A 154 -13.50 7.33 17.66
C GLU A 154 -12.08 7.78 17.24
N GLU A 155 -11.06 7.52 18.08
CA GLU A 155 -9.66 7.86 17.76
C GLU A 155 -9.18 7.02 16.57
N LEU A 156 -9.50 5.74 16.54
CA LEU A 156 -9.16 4.85 15.44
C LEU A 156 -9.91 5.24 14.15
N ARG A 157 -11.19 5.63 14.26
CA ARG A 157 -11.95 6.13 13.10
C ARG A 157 -11.36 7.42 12.56
N ALA A 158 -10.96 8.34 13.44
CA ALA A 158 -10.29 9.59 13.07
C ALA A 158 -8.92 9.31 12.40
N TYR A 159 -8.15 8.35 12.92
CA TYR A 159 -6.91 7.90 12.30
C TYR A 159 -7.14 7.38 10.87
N TYR A 160 -8.15 6.56 10.65
CA TYR A 160 -8.50 6.09 9.30
C TYR A 160 -8.89 7.23 8.37
N PHE A 161 -9.63 8.24 8.85
CA PHE A 161 -9.99 9.40 8.05
C PHE A 161 -8.77 10.23 7.64
N LYS A 162 -7.83 10.46 8.57
CA LYS A 162 -6.57 11.15 8.29
C LYS A 162 -5.75 10.40 7.25
N MET A 163 -5.60 9.09 7.41
CA MET A 163 -4.89 8.25 6.43
C MET A 163 -5.56 8.28 5.06
N TRP A 164 -6.87 8.19 4.99
CA TRP A 164 -7.64 8.27 3.74
C TRP A 164 -7.41 9.61 3.03
N THR A 165 -7.36 10.70 3.77
CA THR A 165 -7.08 12.04 3.22
C THR A 165 -5.62 12.15 2.75
N ALA A 166 -4.68 11.66 3.57
CA ALA A 166 -3.26 11.73 3.27
C ALA A 166 -2.88 10.92 2.01
N TYR A 167 -3.55 9.80 1.75
CA TYR A 167 -3.34 9.01 0.53
C TYR A 167 -3.65 9.77 -0.76
N LYS A 168 -4.65 10.65 -0.76
CA LYS A 168 -4.99 11.47 -1.94
C LYS A 168 -3.83 12.39 -2.30
N GLN A 169 -3.30 13.10 -1.32
CA GLN A 169 -2.15 13.97 -1.54
C GLN A 169 -0.91 13.17 -1.93
N TRP A 170 -0.67 12.05 -1.25
CA TRP A 170 0.45 11.17 -1.59
C TRP A 170 0.41 10.70 -3.06
N PHE A 171 -0.77 10.33 -3.56
CA PHE A 171 -0.91 9.93 -4.96
C PHE A 171 -0.63 11.09 -5.93
N GLU A 172 -1.10 12.30 -5.64
CA GLU A 172 -0.82 13.47 -6.49
C GLU A 172 0.70 13.76 -6.54
N ASP A 173 1.40 13.64 -5.41
CA ASP A 173 2.83 13.91 -5.29
C ASP A 173 3.71 12.78 -5.84
N TYR A 174 3.16 11.58 -6.04
CA TYR A 174 3.93 10.44 -6.54
C TYR A 174 4.36 10.68 -7.99
N ASN A 175 5.68 10.55 -8.24
CA ASN A 175 6.32 10.83 -9.54
C ASN A 175 7.45 9.86 -9.90
N VAL A 176 7.51 8.70 -9.23
CA VAL A 176 8.60 7.72 -9.42
C VAL A 176 8.41 6.88 -10.69
N SER A 177 7.17 6.64 -11.07
CA SER A 177 6.79 5.89 -12.28
C SER A 177 5.46 6.41 -12.85
N PRO A 178 5.06 5.97 -14.04
CA PRO A 178 3.68 6.10 -14.50
C PRO A 178 2.70 5.63 -13.44
N LYS A 179 1.57 6.29 -13.32
CA LYS A 179 0.55 6.01 -12.32
C LYS A 179 -0.85 6.01 -12.91
N LEU A 180 -1.68 5.05 -12.47
CA LEU A 180 -3.08 4.92 -12.86
C LEU A 180 -3.95 4.92 -11.61
N LYS A 181 -4.99 5.75 -11.58
CA LYS A 181 -6.00 5.75 -10.54
C LYS A 181 -7.22 4.91 -10.93
N ILE A 182 -7.62 4.00 -10.05
CA ILE A 182 -8.82 3.18 -10.20
C ILE A 182 -9.81 3.53 -9.08
N ASP A 183 -10.98 4.02 -9.48
CA ASP A 183 -12.11 4.29 -8.57
C ASP A 183 -12.88 3.00 -8.29
N LEU A 184 -12.64 2.40 -7.12
CA LEU A 184 -13.29 1.17 -6.67
C LEU A 184 -14.68 1.39 -6.03
N GLN A 185 -15.19 2.62 -6.03
CA GLN A 185 -16.59 2.92 -5.78
C GLN A 185 -17.39 2.74 -7.07
N LYS A 186 -16.83 3.21 -8.19
CA LYS A 186 -17.43 3.09 -9.52
C LYS A 186 -17.29 1.67 -10.07
N TYR A 187 -16.15 1.02 -9.85
CA TYR A 187 -15.83 -0.30 -10.38
C TYR A 187 -15.68 -1.31 -9.24
N ASP A 188 -16.81 -1.84 -8.78
CA ASP A 188 -16.82 -2.90 -7.78
C ASP A 188 -16.21 -4.19 -8.36
N LEU A 189 -15.10 -4.63 -7.78
CA LEU A 189 -14.37 -5.81 -8.22
C LEU A 189 -15.04 -7.14 -7.83
N GLU A 190 -16.15 -7.12 -7.11
CA GLU A 190 -17.00 -8.32 -6.93
C GLU A 190 -17.79 -8.64 -8.22
N LEU A 191 -17.90 -7.70 -9.17
CA LEU A 191 -18.62 -7.85 -10.44
C LEU A 191 -17.65 -8.13 -11.61
N PRO A 192 -17.79 -9.27 -12.33
CA PRO A 192 -16.87 -9.65 -13.43
C PRO A 192 -16.78 -8.62 -14.55
N GLU A 193 -17.88 -7.94 -14.87
CA GLU A 193 -17.88 -6.88 -15.87
C GLU A 193 -16.99 -5.68 -15.48
N ASN A 194 -16.96 -5.32 -14.20
CA ASN A 194 -16.08 -4.26 -13.69
C ASN A 194 -14.62 -4.70 -13.66
N GLN A 195 -14.36 -5.98 -13.34
CA GLN A 195 -13.01 -6.54 -13.43
C GLN A 195 -12.45 -6.39 -14.85
N ALA A 196 -13.23 -6.77 -15.86
CA ALA A 196 -12.82 -6.66 -17.26
C ALA A 196 -12.52 -5.20 -17.67
N ILE A 197 -13.32 -4.24 -17.19
CA ILE A 197 -13.08 -2.80 -17.45
C ILE A 197 -11.77 -2.34 -16.81
N VAL A 198 -11.56 -2.68 -15.54
CA VAL A 198 -10.37 -2.29 -14.79
C VAL A 198 -9.11 -2.90 -15.39
N LEU A 199 -9.13 -4.17 -15.74
CA LEU A 199 -8.01 -4.85 -16.39
C LEU A 199 -7.68 -4.22 -17.75
N LYS A 200 -8.71 -3.88 -18.55
CA LYS A 200 -8.50 -3.15 -19.80
C LYS A 200 -7.84 -1.78 -19.58
N MET A 201 -8.24 -1.01 -18.56
CA MET A 201 -7.61 0.28 -18.23
C MET A 201 -6.12 0.09 -17.92
N ILE A 202 -5.76 -1.00 -17.23
CA ILE A 202 -4.37 -1.33 -16.89
C ILE A 202 -3.60 -1.70 -18.16
N ASP A 203 -4.15 -2.54 -19.04
CA ASP A 203 -3.53 -2.92 -20.33
C ASP A 203 -3.28 -1.69 -21.22
N ASP A 204 -4.26 -0.80 -21.31
CA ASP A 204 -4.17 0.44 -22.08
C ASP A 204 -3.02 1.32 -21.54
N GLU A 205 -2.84 1.41 -20.21
CA GLU A 205 -1.75 2.17 -19.59
C GLU A 205 -0.38 1.50 -19.78
N LEU A 206 -0.31 0.18 -19.61
CA LEU A 206 0.91 -0.59 -19.84
C LEU A 206 1.40 -0.51 -21.29
N THR A 207 0.48 -0.40 -22.24
CA THR A 207 0.83 -0.23 -23.66
C THR A 207 1.54 1.11 -23.89
N LYS A 208 1.18 2.18 -23.17
CA LYS A 208 1.85 3.49 -23.26
C LYS A 208 3.25 3.48 -22.65
N VAL A 209 3.46 2.67 -21.61
CA VAL A 209 4.76 2.54 -20.91
C VAL A 209 5.77 1.76 -21.74
N ARG A 210 5.32 0.89 -22.65
CA ARG A 210 6.18 0.03 -23.48
C ARG A 210 6.70 0.72 -24.76
N VAL A 211 6.27 1.93 -25.05
CA VAL A 211 6.71 2.75 -26.18
C VAL A 211 7.86 3.66 -25.76
#